data_3bd2a72d330503ea640a0eee9ae2f86b
#
_entry.id   3bd2a72d330503ea640a0eee9ae2f86b
#
_cell.length_a   1.000
_cell.length_b   1.000
_cell.length_c   1.000
_cell.angle_alpha   90.00
_cell.angle_beta   90.00
_cell.angle_gamma   90.00
#
_symmetry.space_group_name_H-M   'P 1'
#
loop_
_entity.id
_entity.type
_entity.pdbx_description
1 polymer ?
#
loop_
_entity_poly.entity_id
_entity_poly.type
_entity_poly.pdbx_seq_one_letter_code
_entity_poly.pdbx_strand_id
1 'polypeptide(L)'
;MVAIDEYFEEFPEMAGEYKMQLPNLIRAYIKDGTDVSKYNEVPTTLTFFNLLGQIVKDKVVIVRGKGREDTRVPILWLQTSGTGKTELFNFYGPIAEKVFEILNTKYGYEYDIFDITDFTDAALIGSMKQERQTSEDEDGNPITTFVDVQTKGALEGSGLMVFDEFEYSGVFKQSQHKENVIVYLNKLMNTLHGNNYVIKKKLKDGDTPIICDCRRSPYATSYIPKGLTTVIAEKGVLQRMLIYIYEVPQEIQDEIRETLLMEVGHEIDQQMPITRYANAFVKIYETLDERYEEVGENPKRVITYSEGFNDALVREYHSMRDYVSHSRPEVFEVAGNFITRLNNHMIRLAVLCCIAESPGIEDKSKRFICTPKHITQASSLIRHCYKSLVSWLDDALRIEKQVAEDNANMGAFTQAYNELKDKDGWVNKSRLIGRVREITKKSQSTLYNWWDIVGNNFEEDTISRKKYVKLKEVKI
;
A
#
# COMPACT_ATOMS: atom_id res chain seq x y z
N MET A 1 -25.71 -4.13 -12.33
CA MET A 1 -25.10 -3.77 -11.01
C MET A 1 -24.91 -5.07 -10.26
N VAL A 2 -23.73 -5.68 -10.45
CA VAL A 2 -23.35 -6.83 -9.63
C VAL A 2 -23.38 -6.31 -8.20
N ALA A 3 -24.19 -6.91 -7.38
CA ALA A 3 -24.35 -6.44 -6.02
C ALA A 3 -22.97 -6.51 -5.35
N ILE A 4 -22.62 -5.46 -4.61
CA ILE A 4 -21.45 -5.45 -3.70
C ILE A 4 -21.43 -6.74 -2.87
N ASP A 5 -22.58 -7.35 -2.64
CA ASP A 5 -22.76 -8.64 -1.98
C ASP A 5 -22.07 -9.81 -2.72
N GLU A 6 -22.02 -9.84 -4.06
CA GLU A 6 -21.28 -10.89 -4.80
C GLU A 6 -19.75 -10.73 -4.69
N TYR A 7 -19.26 -9.48 -4.61
CA TYR A 7 -17.83 -9.22 -4.33
C TYR A 7 -17.39 -9.81 -2.99
N PHE A 8 -18.31 -9.92 -2.04
CA PHE A 8 -18.08 -10.48 -0.73
C PHE A 8 -18.50 -11.95 -0.61
N GLU A 9 -19.09 -12.57 -1.65
CA GLU A 9 -19.41 -14.00 -1.63
C GLU A 9 -18.16 -14.89 -1.53
N GLU A 10 -17.00 -14.45 -2.05
CA GLU A 10 -15.72 -15.08 -1.75
C GLU A 10 -15.29 -14.91 -0.27
N PHE A 11 -15.88 -13.94 0.44
CA PHE A 11 -15.63 -13.65 1.85
C PHE A 11 -16.96 -13.43 2.61
N PRO A 12 -17.88 -14.41 2.59
CA PRO A 12 -19.24 -14.24 3.10
C PRO A 12 -19.31 -13.85 4.58
N GLU A 13 -18.27 -14.17 5.36
CA GLU A 13 -18.17 -13.81 6.78
C GLU A 13 -17.99 -12.30 7.04
N MET A 14 -17.69 -11.51 5.99
CA MET A 14 -17.32 -10.10 6.14
C MET A 14 -18.27 -9.12 5.47
N ALA A 15 -19.01 -9.53 4.45
CA ALA A 15 -19.78 -8.64 3.60
C ALA A 15 -20.87 -7.83 4.31
N GLY A 16 -21.71 -8.47 5.12
CA GLY A 16 -22.80 -7.80 5.83
C GLY A 16 -22.38 -7.15 7.13
N GLU A 17 -21.48 -7.77 7.89
CA GLU A 17 -21.10 -7.34 9.22
C GLU A 17 -20.14 -6.14 9.23
N TYR A 18 -19.28 -6.03 8.22
CA TYR A 18 -18.28 -4.97 8.12
C TYR A 18 -18.91 -3.57 8.05
N LYS A 19 -19.85 -3.34 7.13
CA LYS A 19 -20.51 -2.03 6.96
C LYS A 19 -21.38 -1.64 8.13
N MET A 20 -22.13 -2.59 8.69
CA MET A 20 -23.10 -2.32 9.74
C MET A 20 -22.45 -1.91 11.06
N GLN A 21 -21.18 -2.26 11.26
CA GLN A 21 -20.45 -1.95 12.49
C GLN A 21 -19.75 -0.60 12.48
N LEU A 22 -19.48 -0.02 11.30
CA LEU A 22 -18.79 1.26 11.18
C LEU A 22 -19.69 2.45 11.58
N PRO A 23 -19.11 3.54 12.10
CA PRO A 23 -19.83 4.79 12.34
C PRO A 23 -20.60 5.29 11.12
N ASN A 24 -21.76 5.90 11.35
CA ASN A 24 -22.65 6.38 10.27
C ASN A 24 -21.94 7.30 9.26
N LEU A 25 -21.05 8.17 9.73
CA LEU A 25 -20.28 9.05 8.86
C LEU A 25 -19.41 8.25 7.89
N ILE A 26 -18.73 7.22 8.40
CA ILE A 26 -17.86 6.37 7.57
C ILE A 26 -18.70 5.61 6.56
N ARG A 27 -19.84 5.04 6.96
CA ARG A 27 -20.76 4.34 6.04
C ARG A 27 -21.30 5.23 4.92
N ALA A 28 -21.64 6.48 5.23
CA ALA A 28 -22.07 7.45 4.23
C ALA A 28 -20.93 7.78 3.24
N TYR A 29 -19.72 8.00 3.75
CA TYR A 29 -18.53 8.26 2.94
C TYR A 29 -18.22 7.09 2.01
N ILE A 30 -18.27 5.85 2.52
CA ILE A 30 -18.06 4.64 1.72
C ILE A 30 -19.07 4.56 0.60
N LYS A 31 -20.34 4.77 0.89
CA LYS A 31 -21.41 4.73 -0.12
C LYS A 31 -21.13 5.71 -1.26
N ASP A 32 -20.93 6.99 -0.93
CA ASP A 32 -20.75 8.02 -1.97
C ASP A 32 -19.44 7.82 -2.76
N GLY A 33 -18.35 7.44 -2.09
CA GLY A 33 -17.08 7.17 -2.77
C GLY A 33 -17.10 5.90 -3.62
N THR A 34 -17.86 4.88 -3.20
CA THR A 34 -18.06 3.66 -4.01
C THR A 34 -18.94 3.96 -5.23
N ASP A 35 -19.95 4.80 -5.09
CA ASP A 35 -20.79 5.24 -6.23
C ASP A 35 -19.93 5.95 -7.31
N VAL A 36 -18.90 6.71 -6.91
CA VAL A 36 -17.95 7.37 -7.82
C VAL A 36 -16.92 6.40 -8.40
N SER A 37 -16.27 5.62 -7.54
CA SER A 37 -15.13 4.77 -7.92
C SER A 37 -15.53 3.40 -8.46
N LYS A 38 -16.83 3.08 -8.44
CA LYS A 38 -17.38 1.76 -8.76
C LYS A 38 -16.65 0.64 -7.98
N TYR A 39 -17.34 -0.23 -7.31
CA TYR A 39 -16.82 -1.41 -6.60
C TYR A 39 -15.66 -1.22 -5.58
N ASN A 40 -15.08 -0.03 -5.46
CA ASN A 40 -13.86 0.18 -4.64
C ASN A 40 -14.17 0.55 -3.19
N GLU A 41 -15.00 -0.24 -2.51
CA GLU A 41 -15.45 0.03 -1.14
C GLU A 41 -14.31 0.01 -0.10
N VAL A 42 -13.46 -1.03 -0.14
CA VAL A 42 -12.33 -1.15 0.79
C VAL A 42 -11.35 -0.01 0.61
N PRO A 43 -10.87 0.29 -0.61
CA PRO A 43 -10.03 1.47 -0.84
C PRO A 43 -10.70 2.77 -0.38
N THR A 44 -12.01 2.95 -0.64
CA THR A 44 -12.75 4.13 -0.16
C THR A 44 -12.72 4.23 1.37
N THR A 45 -12.92 3.12 2.07
CA THR A 45 -12.82 3.09 3.53
C THR A 45 -11.41 3.47 4.01
N LEU A 46 -10.39 2.97 3.33
CA LEU A 46 -9.00 3.28 3.66
C LEU A 46 -8.69 4.76 3.48
N THR A 47 -9.21 5.43 2.44
CA THR A 47 -8.99 6.88 2.22
C THR A 47 -9.61 7.72 3.34
N PHE A 48 -10.77 7.33 3.87
CA PHE A 48 -11.34 7.99 5.05
C PHE A 48 -10.36 7.98 6.23
N PHE A 49 -9.82 6.81 6.55
CA PHE A 49 -8.89 6.68 7.67
C PHE A 49 -7.54 7.33 7.41
N ASN A 50 -7.08 7.35 6.17
CA ASN A 50 -5.85 8.03 5.78
C ASN A 50 -5.93 9.54 6.05
N LEU A 51 -7.03 10.19 5.61
CA LEU A 51 -7.27 11.61 5.84
C LEU A 51 -7.50 11.91 7.32
N LEU A 52 -8.40 11.18 7.98
CA LEU A 52 -8.68 11.40 9.40
C LEU A 52 -7.41 11.24 10.24
N GLY A 53 -6.66 10.15 10.02
CA GLY A 53 -5.41 9.88 10.72
C GLY A 53 -4.36 10.98 10.51
N GLN A 54 -4.31 11.58 9.31
CA GLN A 54 -3.40 12.67 8.99
C GLN A 54 -3.76 13.96 9.72
N ILE A 55 -5.01 14.36 9.75
CA ILE A 55 -5.41 15.64 10.37
C ILE A 55 -5.34 15.60 11.90
N VAL A 56 -5.55 14.43 12.52
CA VAL A 56 -5.54 14.32 14.00
C VAL A 56 -4.20 13.85 14.59
N LYS A 57 -3.17 13.59 13.77
CA LYS A 57 -1.87 13.06 14.19
C LYS A 57 -1.14 13.89 15.25
N ASP A 58 -1.35 15.18 15.23
CA ASP A 58 -0.72 16.11 16.17
C ASP A 58 -1.59 16.36 17.41
N LYS A 59 -2.85 15.95 17.38
CA LYS A 59 -3.82 16.10 18.49
C LYS A 59 -3.97 14.85 19.36
N VAL A 60 -3.65 13.69 18.81
CA VAL A 60 -3.83 12.40 19.46
C VAL A 60 -2.52 11.62 19.52
N VAL A 61 -2.25 11.01 20.67
CA VAL A 61 -1.16 10.07 20.84
C VAL A 61 -1.67 8.72 21.32
N ILE A 62 -1.23 7.66 20.66
CA ILE A 62 -1.53 6.27 21.04
C ILE A 62 -0.38 5.79 21.90
N VAL A 63 -0.67 5.47 23.17
CA VAL A 63 0.34 4.96 24.11
C VAL A 63 0.33 3.43 24.09
N ARG A 64 1.49 2.83 23.87
CA ARG A 64 1.70 1.38 23.87
C ARG A 64 2.93 1.03 24.72
N GLY A 65 2.70 0.69 25.96
CA GLY A 65 3.80 0.50 26.93
C GLY A 65 4.66 1.76 27.06
N LYS A 66 5.95 1.66 26.74
CA LYS A 66 6.87 2.82 26.70
C LYS A 66 6.87 3.53 25.34
N GLY A 67 6.24 2.94 24.32
CA GLY A 67 6.16 3.50 22.97
C GLY A 67 5.00 4.47 22.82
N ARG A 68 5.15 5.37 21.86
CA ARG A 68 4.09 6.28 21.40
C ARG A 68 3.97 6.18 19.91
N GLU A 69 2.73 6.12 19.42
CA GLU A 69 2.42 6.08 18.00
C GLU A 69 1.50 7.23 17.62
N ASP A 70 1.56 7.66 16.38
CA ASP A 70 0.62 8.61 15.80
C ASP A 70 -0.52 7.87 15.07
N THR A 71 -1.51 8.64 14.61
CA THR A 71 -2.74 8.12 14.00
C THR A 71 -2.65 7.93 12.49
N ARG A 72 -1.54 8.28 11.82
CA ARG A 72 -1.43 8.16 10.36
C ARG A 72 -1.59 6.71 9.90
N VAL A 73 -2.29 6.53 8.79
CA VAL A 73 -2.55 5.23 8.16
C VAL A 73 -1.97 5.26 6.74
N PRO A 74 -0.71 4.87 6.54
CA PRO A 74 -0.13 4.70 5.21
C PRO A 74 -0.86 3.61 4.45
N ILE A 75 -1.23 3.87 3.19
CA ILE A 75 -1.98 2.95 2.34
C ILE A 75 -1.17 2.57 1.12
N LEU A 76 -1.26 1.29 0.73
CA LEU A 76 -0.85 0.78 -0.58
C LEU A 76 -2.00 -0.01 -1.19
N TRP A 77 -2.55 0.52 -2.27
CA TRP A 77 -3.63 -0.11 -3.01
C TRP A 77 -3.12 -0.63 -4.36
N LEU A 78 -3.06 -1.96 -4.47
CA LEU A 78 -2.63 -2.67 -5.67
C LEU A 78 -3.83 -3.31 -6.35
N GLN A 79 -4.13 -2.87 -7.57
CA GLN A 79 -5.32 -3.34 -8.29
C GLN A 79 -5.09 -3.29 -9.79
N THR A 80 -5.82 -4.13 -10.54
CA THR A 80 -5.84 -4.12 -12.00
C THR A 80 -6.00 -2.70 -12.55
N SER A 81 -5.34 -2.39 -13.66
CA SER A 81 -5.43 -1.07 -14.30
C SER A 81 -6.83 -0.82 -14.89
N GLY A 82 -7.28 0.44 -14.88
CA GLY A 82 -8.58 0.84 -15.44
C GLY A 82 -9.79 0.39 -14.63
N THR A 83 -9.65 0.25 -13.31
CA THR A 83 -10.70 -0.23 -12.41
C THR A 83 -11.05 0.77 -11.29
N GLY A 84 -11.08 2.06 -11.60
CA GLY A 84 -11.62 3.10 -10.71
C GLY A 84 -10.64 3.70 -9.69
N LYS A 85 -9.30 3.50 -9.85
CA LYS A 85 -8.32 4.11 -8.93
C LYS A 85 -8.29 5.64 -9.04
N THR A 86 -8.24 6.15 -10.24
CA THR A 86 -8.23 7.59 -10.53
C THR A 86 -9.57 8.23 -10.12
N GLU A 87 -10.67 7.55 -10.40
CA GLU A 87 -12.02 7.98 -10.02
C GLU A 87 -12.16 8.13 -8.51
N LEU A 88 -11.61 7.19 -7.73
CA LEU A 88 -11.58 7.33 -6.28
C LEU A 88 -10.75 8.53 -5.83
N PHE A 89 -9.62 8.78 -6.48
CA PHE A 89 -8.81 9.96 -6.14
C PHE A 89 -9.53 11.26 -6.50
N ASN A 90 -10.31 11.29 -7.58
CA ASN A 90 -11.16 12.43 -7.95
C ASN A 90 -12.27 12.71 -6.91
N PHE A 91 -12.68 11.73 -6.12
CA PHE A 91 -13.57 11.92 -4.96
C PHE A 91 -12.79 12.32 -3.71
N TYR A 92 -11.71 11.61 -3.40
CA TYR A 92 -10.93 11.76 -2.17
C TYR A 92 -10.09 13.04 -2.14
N GLY A 93 -9.37 13.34 -3.23
CA GLY A 93 -8.46 14.49 -3.34
C GLY A 93 -9.14 15.83 -3.04
N PRO A 94 -10.24 16.18 -3.72
CA PRO A 94 -10.95 17.44 -3.47
C PRO A 94 -11.49 17.56 -2.03
N ILE A 95 -11.88 16.46 -1.38
CA ILE A 95 -12.29 16.47 0.04
C ILE A 95 -11.08 16.83 0.91
N ALA A 96 -9.93 16.18 0.66
CA ALA A 96 -8.71 16.43 1.42
C ALA A 96 -8.21 17.88 1.21
N GLU A 97 -8.20 18.38 -0.02
CA GLU A 97 -7.85 19.77 -0.34
C GLU A 97 -8.73 20.75 0.43
N LYS A 98 -10.05 20.53 0.44
CA LYS A 98 -10.99 21.40 1.13
C LYS A 98 -10.81 21.36 2.65
N VAL A 99 -10.53 20.19 3.22
CA VAL A 99 -10.18 20.05 4.66
C VAL A 99 -8.92 20.84 4.97
N PHE A 100 -7.88 20.71 4.15
CA PHE A 100 -6.60 21.39 4.36
C PHE A 100 -6.74 22.91 4.20
N GLU A 101 -7.49 23.37 3.19
CA GLU A 101 -7.80 24.82 3.02
C GLU A 101 -8.41 25.40 4.29
N ILE A 102 -9.44 24.73 4.86
CA ILE A 102 -10.11 25.21 6.07
C ILE A 102 -9.16 25.20 7.27
N LEU A 103 -8.41 24.10 7.48
CA LEU A 103 -7.48 23.98 8.61
C LEU A 103 -6.30 24.96 8.49
N ASN A 104 -5.75 25.16 7.30
CA ASN A 104 -4.68 26.12 7.04
C ASN A 104 -5.15 27.55 7.32
N THR A 105 -6.34 27.92 6.82
CA THR A 105 -6.91 29.26 7.02
C THR A 105 -7.23 29.52 8.48
N LYS A 106 -7.81 28.54 9.19
CA LYS A 106 -8.29 28.73 10.56
C LYS A 106 -7.17 28.66 11.61
N TYR A 107 -6.18 27.78 11.40
CA TYR A 107 -5.17 27.45 12.40
C TYR A 107 -3.74 27.80 11.98
N GLY A 108 -3.54 28.33 10.77
CA GLY A 108 -2.20 28.70 10.26
C GLY A 108 -1.32 27.49 9.95
N TYR A 109 -1.91 26.32 9.64
CA TYR A 109 -1.14 25.16 9.23
C TYR A 109 -0.67 25.29 7.76
N GLU A 110 0.26 24.40 7.36
CA GLU A 110 0.76 24.27 5.99
C GLU A 110 0.49 22.84 5.50
N TYR A 111 -0.77 22.39 5.58
CA TYR A 111 -1.17 21.10 4.99
C TYR A 111 -1.30 21.24 3.48
N ASP A 112 -0.79 20.24 2.75
CA ASP A 112 -0.93 20.15 1.30
C ASP A 112 -1.09 18.69 0.84
N ILE A 113 -1.41 18.53 -0.44
CA ILE A 113 -1.33 17.26 -1.16
C ILE A 113 -0.13 17.37 -2.08
N PHE A 114 0.82 16.47 -1.90
CA PHE A 114 2.00 16.40 -2.73
C PHE A 114 1.98 15.13 -3.57
N ASP A 115 1.80 15.30 -4.88
CA ASP A 115 1.90 14.21 -5.84
C ASP A 115 3.35 14.06 -6.29
N ILE A 116 3.90 12.85 -6.14
CA ILE A 116 5.29 12.57 -6.43
C ILE A 116 5.44 11.69 -7.66
N THR A 117 6.20 12.22 -8.63
CA THR A 117 6.53 11.53 -9.88
C THR A 117 8.03 11.27 -10.04
N ASP A 118 8.88 11.92 -9.23
CA ASP A 118 10.34 11.76 -9.25
C ASP A 118 10.84 11.25 -7.89
N PHE A 119 11.62 10.18 -7.92
CA PHE A 119 12.17 9.47 -6.75
C PHE A 119 13.69 9.64 -6.61
N THR A 120 14.24 10.75 -7.07
CA THR A 120 15.64 11.09 -6.79
C THR A 120 15.81 11.57 -5.35
N ASP A 121 17.02 11.47 -4.80
CA ASP A 121 17.33 11.98 -3.46
C ASP A 121 16.96 13.47 -3.33
N ALA A 122 17.31 14.29 -4.33
CA ALA A 122 17.01 15.73 -4.31
C ALA A 122 15.50 16.00 -4.36
N ALA A 123 14.73 15.25 -5.15
CA ALA A 123 13.28 15.39 -5.20
C ALA A 123 12.62 14.98 -3.88
N LEU A 124 13.12 13.92 -3.23
CA LEU A 124 12.53 13.38 -2.01
C LEU A 124 12.85 14.22 -0.76
N ILE A 125 14.12 14.53 -0.52
CA ILE A 125 14.57 15.18 0.72
C ILE A 125 15.05 16.61 0.54
N GLY A 126 15.05 17.11 -0.70
CA GLY A 126 15.55 18.44 -1.03
C GLY A 126 17.04 18.47 -1.35
N SER A 127 17.54 19.66 -1.58
CA SER A 127 18.94 19.92 -1.92
C SER A 127 19.45 21.20 -1.25
N MET A 128 20.76 21.34 -1.18
CA MET A 128 21.40 22.59 -0.77
C MET A 128 21.78 23.38 -2.01
N LYS A 129 21.50 24.67 -1.99
CA LYS A 129 21.92 25.63 -3.01
C LYS A 129 22.67 26.75 -2.34
N GLN A 130 23.74 27.24 -2.98
CA GLN A 130 24.39 28.48 -2.55
C GLN A 130 23.68 29.67 -3.17
N GLU A 131 23.15 30.53 -2.35
CA GLU A 131 22.54 31.78 -2.77
C GLU A 131 23.45 32.95 -2.39
N ARG A 132 23.59 33.86 -3.35
CA ARG A 132 24.36 35.07 -3.17
C ARG A 132 23.48 36.08 -2.39
N GLN A 133 23.90 36.44 -1.18
CA GLN A 133 23.32 37.53 -0.42
C GLN A 133 24.26 38.72 -0.44
N THR A 134 23.70 39.88 -0.74
CA THR A 134 24.44 41.14 -0.66
C THR A 134 23.96 41.90 0.56
N SER A 135 24.82 42.18 1.51
CA SER A 135 24.61 43.01 2.68
C SER A 135 25.57 44.20 2.58
N GLU A 136 25.31 45.27 3.34
CA GLU A 136 26.23 46.41 3.48
C GLU A 136 27.05 46.22 4.76
N ASP A 137 28.34 46.56 4.72
CA ASP A 137 29.19 46.61 5.91
C ASP A 137 28.87 47.88 6.72
N GLU A 138 29.57 48.09 7.85
CA GLU A 138 29.41 49.25 8.72
C GLU A 138 29.76 50.55 8.02
N ASP A 139 30.52 50.48 6.91
CA ASP A 139 30.94 51.63 6.11
C ASP A 139 30.07 51.84 4.85
N GLY A 140 28.99 51.04 4.67
CA GLY A 140 28.04 51.11 3.56
C GLY A 140 28.53 50.46 2.26
N ASN A 141 29.60 49.64 2.29
CA ASN A 141 30.09 48.94 1.12
C ASN A 141 29.34 47.60 0.95
N PRO A 142 29.00 47.20 -0.28
CA PRO A 142 28.34 45.92 -0.52
C PRO A 142 29.26 44.73 -0.25
N ILE A 143 28.94 43.93 0.75
CA ILE A 143 29.56 42.64 1.00
C ILE A 143 28.72 41.53 0.36
N THR A 144 29.35 40.73 -0.47
CA THR A 144 28.74 39.53 -1.03
C THR A 144 29.12 38.31 -0.20
N THR A 145 28.12 37.67 0.40
CA THR A 145 28.25 36.40 1.11
C THR A 145 27.52 35.30 0.34
N PHE A 146 28.01 34.08 0.39
CA PHE A 146 27.30 32.91 -0.11
C PHE A 146 26.73 32.20 1.10
N VAL A 147 25.40 32.03 1.08
CA VAL A 147 24.68 31.30 2.14
C VAL A 147 24.09 30.02 1.57
N ASP A 148 24.31 28.93 2.28
CA ASP A 148 23.70 27.67 1.92
C ASP A 148 22.20 27.69 2.29
N VAL A 149 21.34 27.57 1.27
CA VAL A 149 19.88 27.55 1.43
C VAL A 149 19.39 26.15 1.08
N GLN A 150 18.65 25.55 2.01
CA GLN A 150 18.00 24.26 1.77
C GLN A 150 16.71 24.46 0.97
N THR A 151 16.58 23.75 -0.16
CA THR A 151 15.29 23.59 -0.85
C THR A 151 14.57 22.41 -0.26
N LYS A 152 13.27 22.56 0.04
CA LYS A 152 12.43 21.48 0.59
C LYS A 152 12.25 20.37 -0.43
N GLY A 153 12.26 19.13 0.03
CA GLY A 153 11.93 17.95 -0.77
C GLY A 153 10.47 17.51 -0.56
N ALA A 154 10.02 16.58 -1.41
CA ALA A 154 8.66 16.08 -1.41
C ALA A 154 8.21 15.46 -0.07
N LEU A 155 9.13 14.84 0.67
CA LEU A 155 8.82 14.21 1.97
C LEU A 155 8.64 15.22 3.10
N GLU A 156 9.12 16.46 2.93
CA GLU A 156 9.03 17.48 3.96
C GLU A 156 7.63 18.08 4.02
N GLY A 157 7.17 18.36 5.23
CA GLY A 157 5.88 19.00 5.48
C GLY A 157 4.81 18.04 5.99
N SER A 158 3.58 18.54 6.01
CA SER A 158 2.39 17.87 6.53
C SER A 158 1.32 17.78 5.44
N GLY A 159 0.48 16.76 5.50
CA GLY A 159 -0.59 16.53 4.52
C GLY A 159 -0.52 15.15 3.92
N LEU A 160 -0.89 15.00 2.67
CA LEU A 160 -0.84 13.72 1.96
C LEU A 160 0.37 13.66 1.04
N MET A 161 0.95 12.49 0.95
CA MET A 161 1.92 12.12 -0.07
C MET A 161 1.25 11.14 -1.01
N VAL A 162 0.99 11.57 -2.23
CA VAL A 162 0.34 10.75 -3.26
C VAL A 162 1.39 10.10 -4.14
N PHE A 163 1.23 8.81 -4.39
CA PHE A 163 2.04 8.01 -5.29
C PHE A 163 1.08 7.33 -6.28
N ASP A 164 0.81 7.95 -7.39
CA ASP A 164 -0.14 7.39 -8.36
C ASP A 164 0.42 6.12 -9.02
N GLU A 165 1.68 6.02 -9.27
CA GLU A 165 2.31 4.82 -9.84
C GLU A 165 3.48 4.38 -8.96
N PHE A 166 3.17 3.85 -7.78
CA PHE A 166 4.16 3.49 -6.76
C PHE A 166 5.25 2.51 -7.24
N GLU A 167 4.99 1.73 -8.29
CA GLU A 167 5.98 0.85 -8.90
C GLU A 167 7.22 1.58 -9.41
N TYR A 168 7.10 2.86 -9.80
CA TYR A 168 8.23 3.68 -10.23
C TYR A 168 9.10 4.17 -9.08
N SER A 169 8.63 4.04 -7.84
CA SER A 169 9.44 4.38 -6.65
C SER A 169 10.75 3.61 -6.57
N GLY A 170 10.83 2.47 -7.28
CA GLY A 170 11.95 1.54 -7.23
C GLY A 170 11.96 0.64 -6.02
N VAL A 171 10.91 0.68 -5.17
CA VAL A 171 10.73 -0.27 -4.06
C VAL A 171 10.60 -1.70 -4.58
N PHE A 172 9.93 -1.88 -5.73
CA PHE A 172 9.72 -3.19 -6.37
C PHE A 172 10.89 -3.65 -7.26
N LYS A 173 11.91 -2.82 -7.48
CA LYS A 173 13.07 -3.18 -8.30
C LYS A 173 14.32 -3.18 -7.41
N GLN A 174 15.14 -4.21 -7.53
CA GLN A 174 16.47 -4.23 -6.92
C GLN A 174 17.38 -3.33 -7.76
N SER A 175 17.63 -2.12 -7.30
CA SER A 175 18.55 -1.17 -7.91
C SER A 175 19.40 -0.55 -6.82
N GLN A 176 20.74 -0.68 -6.93
CA GLN A 176 21.69 -0.09 -5.98
C GLN A 176 21.50 1.43 -5.82
N HIS A 177 21.03 2.12 -6.87
CA HIS A 177 20.80 3.56 -6.83
C HIS A 177 19.55 3.98 -6.04
N LYS A 178 18.67 3.03 -5.65
CA LYS A 178 17.42 3.32 -4.97
C LYS A 178 17.34 2.80 -3.53
N GLU A 179 18.45 2.33 -2.96
CA GLU A 179 18.48 1.90 -1.55
C GLU A 179 18.11 3.04 -0.59
N ASN A 180 18.52 4.26 -0.88
CA ASN A 180 18.16 5.44 -0.11
C ASN A 180 16.66 5.70 -0.08
N VAL A 181 15.95 5.48 -1.19
CA VAL A 181 14.50 5.68 -1.28
C VAL A 181 13.77 4.83 -0.24
N ILE A 182 14.17 3.57 -0.08
CA ILE A 182 13.60 2.66 0.92
C ILE A 182 13.82 3.21 2.34
N VAL A 183 15.02 3.74 2.61
CA VAL A 183 15.33 4.35 3.91
C VAL A 183 14.46 5.57 4.16
N TYR A 184 14.27 6.43 3.15
CA TYR A 184 13.45 7.64 3.26
C TYR A 184 11.97 7.32 3.44
N LEU A 185 11.43 6.37 2.67
CA LEU A 185 10.04 5.91 2.84
C LEU A 185 9.82 5.24 4.21
N ASN A 186 10.80 4.51 4.72
CA ASN A 186 10.73 4.01 6.09
C ASN A 186 10.66 5.13 7.13
N LYS A 187 11.40 6.23 6.93
CA LYS A 187 11.33 7.42 7.80
C LYS A 187 9.97 8.10 7.72
N LEU A 188 9.42 8.26 6.50
CA LEU A 188 8.08 8.81 6.29
C LEU A 188 7.00 8.04 7.06
N MET A 189 7.10 6.71 7.13
CA MET A 189 6.13 5.84 7.78
C MET A 189 6.42 5.55 9.25
N ASN A 190 7.55 6.03 9.79
CA ASN A 190 7.83 5.90 11.19
C ASN A 190 6.92 6.81 12.03
N THR A 191 6.72 6.42 13.29
CA THR A 191 5.92 7.21 14.23
C THR A 191 6.50 8.62 14.45
N LEU A 192 5.64 9.61 14.62
CA LEU A 192 5.98 11.02 14.92
C LEU A 192 6.42 11.21 16.38
N HIS A 193 7.16 10.25 16.93
CA HIS A 193 7.70 10.33 18.29
C HIS A 193 9.23 10.28 18.28
N GLY A 194 9.86 11.14 19.07
CA GLY A 194 11.31 11.33 19.00
C GLY A 194 11.72 11.89 17.63
N ASN A 195 12.89 11.57 17.15
CA ASN A 195 13.38 12.01 15.82
C ASN A 195 13.33 10.89 14.77
N ASN A 196 12.47 9.88 14.96
CA ASN A 196 12.45 8.70 14.10
C ASN A 196 11.96 8.99 12.67
N TYR A 197 11.21 10.06 12.48
CA TYR A 197 10.65 10.52 11.20
C TYR A 197 11.51 11.60 10.52
N VAL A 198 12.56 12.08 11.19
CA VAL A 198 13.45 13.11 10.63
C VAL A 198 14.59 12.45 9.86
N ILE A 199 14.80 12.90 8.62
CA ILE A 199 15.96 12.54 7.81
C ILE A 199 17.03 13.62 8.01
N LYS A 200 18.25 13.18 8.31
CA LYS A 200 19.44 14.05 8.35
C LYS A 200 20.47 13.46 7.39
N LYS A 201 20.80 14.18 6.32
CA LYS A 201 21.78 13.75 5.32
C LYS A 201 22.92 14.76 5.26
N LYS A 202 24.13 14.32 5.61
CA LYS A 202 25.34 15.12 5.42
C LYS A 202 25.79 15.01 3.96
N LEU A 203 26.02 16.14 3.32
CA LEU A 203 26.61 16.20 1.98
C LEU A 203 28.13 16.03 2.06
N LYS A 204 28.74 15.51 0.99
CA LYS A 204 30.22 15.27 0.94
C LYS A 204 31.02 16.56 1.11
N ASP A 205 30.53 17.64 0.50
CA ASP A 205 31.26 18.89 0.36
C ASP A 205 30.62 20.05 1.16
N GLY A 206 29.67 19.73 2.08
CA GLY A 206 28.95 20.77 2.85
C GLY A 206 29.00 20.51 4.35
N ASP A 207 29.15 21.57 5.12
CA ASP A 207 29.12 21.52 6.59
C ASP A 207 27.68 21.42 7.13
N THR A 208 26.71 21.92 6.38
CA THR A 208 25.30 21.95 6.77
C THR A 208 24.56 20.70 6.27
N PRO A 209 23.94 19.90 7.17
CA PRO A 209 23.17 18.73 6.74
C PRO A 209 21.82 19.15 6.17
N ILE A 210 21.32 18.42 5.17
CA ILE A 210 19.91 18.46 4.78
C ILE A 210 19.08 17.85 5.92
N ILE A 211 18.06 18.59 6.38
CA ILE A 211 17.09 18.13 7.39
C ILE A 211 15.72 18.09 6.75
N CYS A 212 15.07 16.93 6.75
CA CYS A 212 13.74 16.76 6.19
C CYS A 212 12.81 16.17 7.27
N ASP A 213 11.73 16.88 7.58
CA ASP A 213 10.71 16.51 8.56
C ASP A 213 9.52 15.82 7.87
N CYS A 214 9.47 14.48 7.95
CA CYS A 214 8.54 13.64 7.22
C CYS A 214 7.23 13.43 8.00
N ARG A 215 6.25 14.32 7.86
CA ARG A 215 4.96 14.26 8.57
C ARG A 215 3.75 13.91 7.70
N ARG A 216 3.96 13.64 6.42
CA ARG A 216 2.89 13.30 5.48
C ARG A 216 2.38 11.88 5.69
N SER A 217 1.13 11.62 5.33
CA SER A 217 0.56 10.27 5.26
C SER A 217 0.60 9.78 3.81
N PRO A 218 1.26 8.63 3.53
CA PRO A 218 1.27 8.05 2.19
C PRO A 218 -0.11 7.54 1.75
N TYR A 219 -0.48 7.88 0.53
CA TYR A 219 -1.53 7.25 -0.26
C TYR A 219 -0.89 6.78 -1.57
N ALA A 220 -0.68 5.48 -1.68
CA ALA A 220 0.00 4.88 -2.82
C ALA A 220 -0.93 3.96 -3.60
N THR A 221 -0.97 4.13 -4.92
CA THR A 221 -1.66 3.25 -5.84
C THR A 221 -0.69 2.67 -6.86
N SER A 222 -0.99 1.47 -7.35
CA SER A 222 -0.24 0.83 -8.42
C SER A 222 -1.06 -0.29 -9.07
N TYR A 223 -0.63 -0.77 -10.22
CA TYR A 223 -0.97 -2.12 -10.65
C TYR A 223 -0.17 -3.15 -9.83
N ILE A 224 -0.55 -4.42 -9.90
CA ILE A 224 0.15 -5.48 -9.17
C ILE A 224 1.46 -5.80 -9.90
N PRO A 225 2.64 -5.44 -9.35
CA PRO A 225 3.90 -5.57 -10.05
C PRO A 225 4.41 -7.01 -10.05
N LYS A 226 5.06 -7.41 -11.13
CA LYS A 226 5.78 -8.70 -11.20
C LYS A 226 6.90 -8.72 -10.16
N GLY A 227 7.08 -9.85 -9.47
CA GLY A 227 8.12 -10.02 -8.44
C GLY A 227 7.80 -9.35 -7.10
N LEU A 228 6.55 -8.95 -6.87
CA LEU A 228 6.09 -8.35 -5.61
C LEU A 228 6.33 -9.28 -4.40
N THR A 229 6.25 -10.60 -4.58
CA THR A 229 6.46 -11.62 -3.54
C THR A 229 7.81 -11.46 -2.82
N THR A 230 8.90 -11.38 -3.58
CA THR A 230 10.26 -11.20 -3.04
C THR A 230 10.37 -9.89 -2.27
N VAL A 231 9.80 -8.80 -2.81
CA VAL A 231 9.89 -7.46 -2.20
C VAL A 231 9.07 -7.39 -0.91
N ILE A 232 7.90 -8.02 -0.89
CA ILE A 232 7.06 -8.11 0.31
C ILE A 232 7.80 -8.85 1.44
N ALA A 233 8.49 -9.95 1.12
CA ALA A 233 9.24 -10.73 2.10
C ALA A 233 10.42 -9.96 2.69
N GLU A 234 11.16 -9.21 1.87
CA GLU A 234 12.46 -8.66 2.25
C GLU A 234 12.41 -7.21 2.76
N LYS A 235 11.43 -6.40 2.30
CA LYS A 235 11.49 -4.95 2.52
C LYS A 235 10.46 -4.46 3.55
N GLY A 236 10.95 -4.03 4.70
CA GLY A 236 10.15 -3.51 5.80
C GLY A 236 9.29 -2.27 5.48
N VAL A 237 9.49 -1.61 4.32
CA VAL A 237 8.65 -0.52 3.83
C VAL A 237 7.21 -0.98 3.65
N LEU A 238 7.01 -2.08 2.91
CA LEU A 238 5.67 -2.58 2.62
C LEU A 238 4.95 -3.08 3.87
N GLN A 239 5.69 -3.65 4.82
CA GLN A 239 5.12 -4.09 6.10
C GLN A 239 4.56 -2.95 6.96
N ARG A 240 4.96 -1.68 6.70
CA ARG A 240 4.46 -0.49 7.41
C ARG A 240 3.23 0.13 6.77
N MET A 241 2.86 -0.32 5.59
CA MET A 241 1.67 0.14 4.89
C MET A 241 0.51 -0.83 5.13
N LEU A 242 -0.70 -0.29 5.16
CA LEU A 242 -1.89 -1.11 5.07
C LEU A 242 -2.12 -1.43 3.59
N ILE A 243 -1.87 -2.68 3.24
CA ILE A 243 -1.89 -3.13 1.85
C ILE A 243 -3.25 -3.76 1.55
N TYR A 244 -3.84 -3.34 0.43
CA TYR A 244 -4.97 -4.00 -0.18
C TYR A 244 -4.60 -4.41 -1.61
N ILE A 245 -4.72 -5.70 -1.92
CA ILE A 245 -4.42 -6.26 -3.24
C ILE A 245 -5.69 -6.90 -3.79
N TYR A 246 -6.06 -6.51 -5.02
CA TYR A 246 -7.21 -7.11 -5.69
C TYR A 246 -7.00 -7.24 -7.20
N GLU A 247 -7.02 -8.47 -7.66
CA GLU A 247 -7.10 -8.79 -9.09
C GLU A 247 -8.56 -8.81 -9.50
N VAL A 248 -9.01 -7.72 -10.13
CA VAL A 248 -10.41 -7.58 -10.54
C VAL A 248 -10.73 -8.60 -11.63
N PRO A 249 -11.73 -9.48 -11.46
CA PRO A 249 -12.18 -10.40 -12.51
C PRO A 249 -12.57 -9.68 -13.81
N GLN A 250 -12.38 -10.33 -14.95
CA GLN A 250 -12.60 -9.72 -16.26
C GLN A 250 -14.04 -9.21 -16.41
N GLU A 251 -15.01 -9.97 -15.93
CA GLU A 251 -16.44 -9.62 -15.99
C GLU A 251 -16.71 -8.31 -15.25
N ILE A 252 -16.12 -8.12 -14.07
CA ILE A 252 -16.25 -6.88 -13.29
C ILE A 252 -15.50 -5.73 -13.97
N GLN A 253 -14.33 -5.98 -14.58
CA GLN A 253 -13.63 -4.96 -15.35
C GLN A 253 -14.47 -4.44 -16.51
N ASP A 254 -15.14 -5.34 -17.22
CA ASP A 254 -15.97 -4.99 -18.36
C ASP A 254 -17.22 -4.22 -17.91
N GLU A 255 -17.83 -4.61 -16.79
CA GLU A 255 -18.96 -3.86 -16.19
C GLU A 255 -18.56 -2.45 -15.73
N ILE A 256 -17.38 -2.30 -15.10
CA ILE A 256 -16.86 -0.98 -14.73
C ILE A 256 -16.68 -0.11 -15.98
N ARG A 257 -16.09 -0.65 -17.05
CA ARG A 257 -15.86 0.07 -18.30
C ARG A 257 -17.18 0.47 -18.98
N GLU A 258 -18.15 -0.43 -19.04
CA GLU A 258 -19.48 -0.13 -19.59
C GLU A 258 -20.17 0.97 -18.80
N THR A 259 -20.10 0.91 -17.45
CA THR A 259 -20.70 1.94 -16.59
C THR A 259 -20.05 3.30 -16.82
N LEU A 260 -18.71 3.37 -16.91
CA LEU A 260 -18.00 4.61 -17.20
C LEU A 260 -18.34 5.18 -18.59
N LEU A 261 -18.52 4.31 -19.60
CA LEU A 261 -18.94 4.74 -20.93
C LEU A 261 -20.38 5.29 -20.95
N MET A 262 -21.28 4.73 -20.14
CA MET A 262 -22.66 5.24 -20.01
C MET A 262 -22.74 6.60 -19.30
N GLU A 263 -21.73 6.95 -18.52
CA GLU A 263 -21.65 8.24 -17.82
C GLU A 263 -21.07 9.38 -18.68
N VAL A 264 -20.61 9.10 -19.88
CA VAL A 264 -20.09 10.14 -20.81
C VAL A 264 -21.16 11.18 -21.11
N GLY A 265 -20.86 12.44 -20.79
CA GLY A 265 -21.80 13.56 -20.94
C GLY A 265 -22.74 13.77 -19.75
N HIS A 266 -22.68 12.94 -18.72
CA HIS A 266 -23.39 13.16 -17.46
C HIS A 266 -22.44 13.80 -16.45
N GLU A 267 -22.68 15.05 -16.09
CA GLU A 267 -21.96 15.75 -15.03
C GLU A 267 -22.53 15.34 -13.67
N ILE A 268 -21.71 14.69 -12.83
CA ILE A 268 -22.10 14.37 -11.45
C ILE A 268 -21.70 15.54 -10.57
N ASP A 269 -22.66 16.20 -9.95
CA ASP A 269 -22.38 17.26 -8.98
C ASP A 269 -21.72 16.68 -7.72
N GLN A 270 -20.42 16.80 -7.64
CA GLN A 270 -19.62 16.37 -6.48
C GLN A 270 -19.44 17.47 -5.43
N GLN A 271 -19.86 18.70 -5.67
CA GLN A 271 -19.61 19.83 -4.75
C GLN A 271 -20.31 19.62 -3.41
N MET A 272 -21.54 19.10 -3.41
CA MET A 272 -22.27 18.86 -2.17
C MET A 272 -21.63 17.76 -1.31
N PRO A 273 -21.27 16.57 -1.83
CA PRO A 273 -20.54 15.57 -1.06
C PRO A 273 -19.19 16.09 -0.53
N ILE A 274 -18.39 16.77 -1.36
CA ILE A 274 -17.08 17.32 -0.98
C ILE A 274 -17.24 18.25 0.23
N THR A 275 -18.13 19.22 0.14
CA THR A 275 -18.34 20.20 1.23
C THR A 275 -18.85 19.53 2.50
N ARG A 276 -19.77 18.57 2.38
CA ARG A 276 -20.32 17.82 3.52
C ARG A 276 -19.24 17.05 4.28
N TYR A 277 -18.40 16.29 3.57
CA TYR A 277 -17.35 15.51 4.20
C TYR A 277 -16.22 16.38 4.73
N ALA A 278 -15.82 17.41 4.00
CA ALA A 278 -14.81 18.35 4.50
C ALA A 278 -15.24 18.98 5.83
N ASN A 279 -16.48 19.47 5.93
CA ASN A 279 -17.01 20.02 7.18
C ASN A 279 -17.08 18.97 8.29
N ALA A 280 -17.42 17.70 7.98
CA ALA A 280 -17.43 16.64 8.96
C ALA A 280 -16.03 16.33 9.53
N PHE A 281 -15.00 16.25 8.68
CA PHE A 281 -13.62 16.07 9.11
C PHE A 281 -13.13 17.25 9.97
N VAL A 282 -13.41 18.47 9.54
CA VAL A 282 -13.05 19.70 10.31
C VAL A 282 -13.76 19.69 11.66
N LYS A 283 -15.06 19.34 11.73
CA LYS A 283 -15.79 19.26 13.00
C LYS A 283 -15.20 18.20 13.95
N ILE A 284 -14.78 17.06 13.43
CA ILE A 284 -14.06 16.04 14.25
C ILE A 284 -12.78 16.67 14.81
N TYR A 285 -12.00 17.33 13.98
CA TYR A 285 -10.77 17.99 14.40
C TYR A 285 -11.05 19.05 15.49
N GLU A 286 -12.04 19.90 15.30
CA GLU A 286 -12.46 20.95 16.27
C GLU A 286 -12.93 20.35 17.60
N THR A 287 -13.68 19.26 17.56
CA THR A 287 -14.12 18.54 18.77
C THR A 287 -12.91 18.03 19.59
N LEU A 288 -11.84 17.63 18.91
CA LEU A 288 -10.59 17.27 19.59
C LEU A 288 -9.88 18.50 20.17
N ASP A 289 -9.87 19.59 19.45
CA ASP A 289 -9.19 20.85 19.83
C ASP A 289 -9.86 21.50 21.05
N GLU A 290 -11.17 21.65 21.02
CA GLU A 290 -11.94 22.21 22.14
C GLU A 290 -11.75 21.47 23.47
N ARG A 291 -11.62 20.13 23.40
CA ARG A 291 -11.35 19.31 24.60
C ARG A 291 -9.91 19.38 25.09
N TYR A 292 -9.05 19.98 24.31
CA TYR A 292 -7.62 20.05 24.53
C TYR A 292 -7.24 21.17 25.52
N GLU A 293 -7.92 22.29 25.45
CA GLU A 293 -7.64 23.45 26.30
C GLU A 293 -7.90 23.17 27.79
N GLU A 294 -8.69 22.13 28.11
CA GLU A 294 -9.04 21.79 29.50
C GLU A 294 -8.00 20.88 30.22
N VAL A 295 -6.97 20.38 29.55
CA VAL A 295 -6.09 19.32 30.12
C VAL A 295 -4.68 19.77 30.48
N GLY A 296 -4.33 21.05 30.42
CA GLY A 296 -3.02 21.60 30.87
C GLY A 296 -1.87 21.40 29.86
N GLU A 297 -0.65 21.65 30.29
CA GLU A 297 0.58 21.83 29.47
C GLU A 297 1.00 20.68 28.54
N ASN A 298 0.26 19.58 28.47
CA ASN A 298 0.64 18.42 27.64
C ASN A 298 -0.14 18.43 26.34
N PRO A 299 0.48 18.80 25.22
CA PRO A 299 -0.21 19.16 23.98
C PRO A 299 -0.90 18.00 23.24
N LYS A 300 -0.80 16.76 23.66
CA LYS A 300 -1.40 15.63 22.95
C LYS A 300 -2.33 14.83 23.85
N ARG A 301 -3.55 14.61 23.36
CA ARG A 301 -4.53 13.83 24.08
C ARG A 301 -4.16 12.34 24.05
N VAL A 302 -4.08 11.76 25.22
CA VAL A 302 -3.96 10.31 25.39
C VAL A 302 -5.36 9.69 25.30
N ILE A 303 -5.53 8.73 24.41
CA ILE A 303 -6.76 7.94 24.33
C ILE A 303 -6.83 6.99 25.52
N THR A 304 -7.99 6.91 26.13
CA THR A 304 -8.28 5.96 27.22
C THR A 304 -8.86 4.67 26.64
N TYR A 305 -8.49 3.54 27.20
CA TYR A 305 -8.98 2.23 26.79
C TYR A 305 -9.86 1.64 27.89
N SER A 306 -11.00 1.07 27.51
CA SER A 306 -11.87 0.37 28.43
C SER A 306 -11.34 -1.01 28.79
N GLU A 307 -11.92 -1.59 29.85
CA GLU A 307 -11.72 -3.01 30.17
C GLU A 307 -12.07 -3.89 28.97
N GLY A 308 -11.30 -4.94 28.74
CA GLY A 308 -11.47 -5.89 27.64
C GLY A 308 -10.91 -5.43 26.27
N PHE A 309 -10.47 -4.16 26.13
CA PHE A 309 -9.86 -3.69 24.88
C PHE A 309 -8.63 -4.50 24.48
N ASN A 310 -7.69 -4.70 25.42
CA ASN A 310 -6.47 -5.45 25.16
C ASN A 310 -6.77 -6.93 24.90
N ASP A 311 -7.77 -7.53 25.58
CA ASP A 311 -8.16 -8.91 25.34
C ASP A 311 -8.76 -9.09 23.94
N ALA A 312 -9.55 -8.11 23.49
CA ALA A 312 -10.06 -8.12 22.11
C ALA A 312 -8.90 -8.03 21.09
N LEU A 313 -7.92 -7.16 21.31
CA LEU A 313 -6.75 -7.03 20.44
C LEU A 313 -5.92 -8.32 20.38
N VAL A 314 -5.70 -8.98 21.53
CA VAL A 314 -4.97 -10.25 21.61
C VAL A 314 -5.72 -11.37 20.88
N ARG A 315 -7.05 -11.44 21.04
CA ARG A 315 -7.88 -12.43 20.30
C ARG A 315 -7.76 -12.23 18.79
N GLU A 316 -7.80 -10.99 18.32
CA GLU A 316 -7.65 -10.69 16.88
C GLU A 316 -6.27 -11.08 16.37
N TYR A 317 -5.21 -10.81 17.13
CA TYR A 317 -3.85 -11.26 16.80
C TYR A 317 -3.78 -12.78 16.61
N HIS A 318 -4.30 -13.54 17.55
CA HIS A 318 -4.32 -15.01 17.45
C HIS A 318 -5.17 -15.48 16.28
N SER A 319 -6.36 -14.90 16.09
CA SER A 319 -7.23 -15.23 14.95
C SER A 319 -6.53 -15.05 13.59
N MET A 320 -5.83 -13.94 13.38
CA MET A 320 -5.09 -13.72 12.14
C MET A 320 -3.92 -14.71 11.98
N ARG A 321 -3.21 -15.01 13.07
CA ARG A 321 -2.10 -15.96 13.07
C ARG A 321 -2.59 -17.36 12.75
N ASP A 322 -3.67 -17.80 13.42
CA ASP A 322 -4.25 -19.12 13.26
C ASP A 322 -4.82 -19.30 11.85
N TYR A 323 -5.45 -18.26 11.29
CA TYR A 323 -5.91 -18.28 9.91
C TYR A 323 -4.78 -18.65 8.93
N VAL A 324 -3.64 -17.96 8.99
CA VAL A 324 -2.55 -18.24 8.04
C VAL A 324 -1.85 -19.54 8.34
N SER A 325 -1.58 -19.85 9.62
CA SER A 325 -0.86 -21.09 9.97
C SER A 325 -1.63 -22.37 9.61
N HIS A 326 -2.97 -22.33 9.68
CA HIS A 326 -3.80 -23.51 9.38
C HIS A 326 -4.31 -23.52 7.93
N SER A 327 -4.71 -22.37 7.40
CA SER A 327 -5.34 -22.33 6.07
C SER A 327 -4.34 -22.16 4.94
N ARG A 328 -3.18 -21.55 5.20
CA ARG A 328 -2.16 -21.23 4.19
C ARG A 328 -0.74 -21.36 4.76
N PRO A 329 -0.33 -22.56 5.21
CA PRO A 329 0.97 -22.76 5.85
C PRO A 329 2.16 -22.41 4.96
N GLU A 330 2.02 -22.51 3.63
CA GLU A 330 3.08 -22.24 2.66
C GLU A 330 3.49 -20.75 2.65
N VAL A 331 2.56 -19.85 2.95
CA VAL A 331 2.82 -18.41 2.99
C VAL A 331 3.07 -17.88 4.39
N PHE A 332 3.00 -18.73 5.42
CA PHE A 332 3.07 -18.33 6.83
C PHE A 332 4.35 -17.56 7.16
N GLU A 333 5.49 -17.97 6.62
CA GLU A 333 6.78 -17.31 6.87
C GLU A 333 6.77 -15.85 6.41
N VAL A 334 6.20 -15.58 5.24
CA VAL A 334 6.11 -14.23 4.66
C VAL A 334 4.97 -13.43 5.30
N ALA A 335 3.76 -13.98 5.27
CA ALA A 335 2.55 -13.30 5.73
C ALA A 335 2.55 -13.08 7.26
N GLY A 336 3.15 -13.98 8.02
CA GLY A 336 3.26 -13.86 9.48
C GLY A 336 4.01 -12.61 9.92
N ASN A 337 4.96 -12.14 9.13
CA ASN A 337 5.72 -10.92 9.42
C ASN A 337 4.84 -9.65 9.40
N PHE A 338 3.72 -9.67 8.68
CA PHE A 338 2.78 -8.55 8.62
C PHE A 338 1.91 -8.43 9.87
N ILE A 339 1.60 -9.53 10.55
CA ILE A 339 0.63 -9.55 11.66
C ILE A 339 0.98 -8.54 12.75
N THR A 340 2.25 -8.44 13.13
CA THR A 340 2.70 -7.48 14.15
C THR A 340 2.45 -6.03 13.71
N ARG A 341 2.64 -5.73 12.43
CA ARG A 341 2.40 -4.38 11.87
C ARG A 341 0.92 -4.10 11.68
N LEU A 342 0.15 -5.09 11.27
CA LEU A 342 -1.31 -4.99 11.17
C LEU A 342 -1.97 -4.70 12.52
N ASN A 343 -1.43 -5.23 13.61
CA ASN A 343 -1.89 -4.87 14.95
C ASN A 343 -1.71 -3.38 15.26
N ASN A 344 -0.63 -2.77 14.79
CA ASN A 344 -0.43 -1.33 14.95
C ASN A 344 -1.49 -0.56 14.15
N HIS A 345 -1.78 -0.97 12.92
CA HIS A 345 -2.85 -0.40 12.11
C HIS A 345 -4.23 -0.63 12.76
N MET A 346 -4.48 -1.81 13.32
CA MET A 346 -5.73 -2.11 14.03
C MET A 346 -5.98 -1.16 15.19
N ILE A 347 -4.96 -0.88 16.02
CA ILE A 347 -5.08 0.07 17.11
C ILE A 347 -5.35 1.48 16.59
N ARG A 348 -4.64 1.92 15.53
CA ARG A 348 -4.86 3.22 14.88
C ARG A 348 -6.29 3.34 14.35
N LEU A 349 -6.77 2.35 13.61
CA LEU A 349 -8.13 2.33 13.09
C LEU A 349 -9.18 2.30 14.19
N ALA A 350 -8.97 1.54 15.27
CA ALA A 350 -9.88 1.50 16.42
C ALA A 350 -9.98 2.89 17.09
N VAL A 351 -8.85 3.58 17.26
CA VAL A 351 -8.81 4.96 17.77
C VAL A 351 -9.55 5.92 16.83
N LEU A 352 -9.33 5.80 15.52
CA LEU A 352 -9.99 6.64 14.53
C LEU A 352 -11.50 6.37 14.45
N CYS A 353 -11.95 5.12 14.60
CA CYS A 353 -13.38 4.80 14.74
C CYS A 353 -13.97 5.46 15.99
N CYS A 354 -13.29 5.37 17.12
CA CYS A 354 -13.71 6.00 18.37
C CYS A 354 -13.86 7.54 18.23
N ILE A 355 -12.93 8.17 17.53
CA ILE A 355 -12.96 9.61 17.26
C ILE A 355 -14.11 9.94 16.29
N ALA A 356 -14.29 9.16 15.23
CA ALA A 356 -15.32 9.38 14.21
C ALA A 356 -16.76 9.16 14.75
N GLU A 357 -16.94 8.39 15.81
CA GLU A 357 -18.24 8.24 16.49
C GLU A 357 -18.62 9.47 17.33
N SER A 358 -17.69 10.37 17.59
CA SER A 358 -17.82 11.44 18.57
C SER A 358 -18.13 12.85 18.04
N PRO A 359 -18.34 13.10 16.72
CA PRO A 359 -18.65 14.44 16.25
C PRO A 359 -20.04 14.88 16.79
N GLY A 360 -20.04 15.94 17.60
CA GLY A 360 -21.25 16.53 18.13
C GLY A 360 -21.67 16.05 19.53
N ILE A 361 -20.81 15.36 20.27
CA ILE A 361 -21.06 15.15 21.71
C ILE A 361 -20.90 16.49 22.40
N GLU A 362 -22.03 17.08 22.83
CA GLU A 362 -22.08 18.39 23.54
C GLU A 362 -21.39 18.34 24.92
N ASP A 363 -21.24 17.14 25.49
CA ASP A 363 -20.61 16.95 26.79
C ASP A 363 -19.07 16.92 26.67
N LYS A 364 -18.44 18.08 26.87
CA LYS A 364 -17.00 18.27 26.85
C LYS A 364 -16.24 17.44 27.89
N SER A 365 -16.93 16.92 28.91
CA SER A 365 -16.33 16.08 29.96
C SER A 365 -16.10 14.63 29.52
N LYS A 366 -16.74 14.15 28.45
CA LYS A 366 -16.59 12.79 27.97
C LYS A 366 -15.22 12.59 27.34
N ARG A 367 -14.45 11.67 27.91
CA ARG A 367 -13.18 11.22 27.35
C ARG A 367 -13.42 10.33 26.16
N PHE A 368 -12.51 10.38 25.17
CA PHE A 368 -12.49 9.38 24.11
C PHE A 368 -12.05 8.05 24.68
N ILE A 369 -12.98 7.12 24.84
CA ILE A 369 -12.73 5.80 25.41
C ILE A 369 -12.83 4.77 24.28
N CYS A 370 -11.72 4.19 23.92
CA CYS A 370 -11.65 3.09 22.98
C CYS A 370 -12.12 1.79 23.65
N THR A 371 -13.11 1.14 23.08
CA THR A 371 -13.75 -0.07 23.62
C THR A 371 -13.47 -1.28 22.71
N PRO A 372 -13.76 -2.52 23.15
CA PRO A 372 -13.70 -3.70 22.30
C PRO A 372 -14.49 -3.58 20.99
N LYS A 373 -15.59 -2.81 20.97
CA LYS A 373 -16.38 -2.52 19.76
C LYS A 373 -15.50 -1.90 18.67
N HIS A 374 -14.64 -0.94 19.03
CA HIS A 374 -13.77 -0.27 18.06
C HIS A 374 -12.68 -1.22 17.51
N ILE A 375 -12.25 -2.21 18.32
CA ILE A 375 -11.38 -3.28 17.80
C ILE A 375 -12.14 -4.12 16.77
N THR A 376 -13.39 -4.49 17.03
CA THR A 376 -14.20 -5.25 16.07
C THR A 376 -14.41 -4.47 14.76
N GLN A 377 -14.67 -3.17 14.84
CA GLN A 377 -14.78 -2.29 13.67
C GLN A 377 -13.48 -2.23 12.86
N ALA A 378 -12.34 -2.07 13.53
CA ALA A 378 -11.04 -2.03 12.89
C ALA A 378 -10.61 -3.38 12.33
N SER A 379 -10.87 -4.47 13.08
CA SER A 379 -10.41 -5.81 12.72
C SER A 379 -11.06 -6.34 11.46
N SER A 380 -12.33 -6.02 11.21
CA SER A 380 -13.00 -6.45 9.98
C SER A 380 -12.30 -5.91 8.73
N LEU A 381 -11.95 -4.62 8.70
CA LEU A 381 -11.15 -4.03 7.60
C LEU A 381 -9.74 -4.64 7.52
N ILE A 382 -9.06 -4.77 8.66
CA ILE A 382 -7.71 -5.35 8.70
C ILE A 382 -7.70 -6.79 8.22
N ARG A 383 -8.66 -7.60 8.66
CA ARG A 383 -8.79 -9.00 8.21
C ARG A 383 -9.02 -9.08 6.70
N HIS A 384 -9.85 -8.18 6.16
CA HIS A 384 -10.10 -8.14 4.72
C HIS A 384 -8.82 -7.83 3.94
N CYS A 385 -8.10 -6.77 4.30
CA CYS A 385 -6.81 -6.44 3.69
C CYS A 385 -5.79 -7.60 3.86
N TYR A 386 -5.76 -8.24 5.02
CA TYR A 386 -4.84 -9.34 5.27
C TYR A 386 -5.19 -10.60 4.48
N LYS A 387 -6.47 -10.96 4.38
CA LYS A 387 -6.93 -12.09 3.57
C LYS A 387 -6.61 -11.86 2.08
N SER A 388 -6.83 -10.66 1.56
CA SER A 388 -6.48 -10.32 0.18
C SER A 388 -4.97 -10.46 -0.09
N LEU A 389 -4.13 -9.99 0.83
CA LEU A 389 -2.68 -10.16 0.76
C LEU A 389 -2.26 -11.63 0.79
N VAL A 390 -2.82 -12.42 1.73
CA VAL A 390 -2.49 -13.85 1.91
C VAL A 390 -2.92 -14.65 0.69
N SER A 391 -4.13 -14.42 0.17
CA SER A 391 -4.62 -15.11 -1.02
C SER A 391 -3.74 -14.81 -2.22
N TRP A 392 -3.41 -13.54 -2.45
CA TRP A 392 -2.51 -13.16 -3.52
C TRP A 392 -1.11 -13.78 -3.38
N LEU A 393 -0.54 -13.79 -2.17
CA LEU A 393 0.78 -14.42 -1.89
C LEU A 393 0.77 -15.93 -2.19
N ASP A 394 -0.29 -16.62 -1.80
CA ASP A 394 -0.44 -18.06 -2.06
C ASP A 394 -0.45 -18.36 -3.57
N ASP A 395 -1.25 -17.60 -4.33
CA ASP A 395 -1.32 -17.75 -5.77
C ASP A 395 0.02 -17.40 -6.45
N ALA A 396 0.65 -16.31 -6.05
CA ALA A 396 1.92 -15.86 -6.61
C ALA A 396 3.06 -16.85 -6.33
N LEU A 397 3.17 -17.38 -5.11
CA LEU A 397 4.18 -18.39 -4.76
C LEU A 397 3.93 -19.72 -5.49
N ARG A 398 2.67 -20.10 -5.68
CA ARG A 398 2.32 -21.29 -6.47
C ARG A 398 2.73 -21.15 -7.93
N ILE A 399 2.49 -19.98 -8.53
CA ILE A 399 2.91 -19.66 -9.89
C ILE A 399 4.44 -19.65 -10.00
N GLU A 400 5.14 -19.00 -9.07
CA GLU A 400 6.61 -18.98 -9.04
C GLU A 400 7.21 -20.38 -8.95
N LYS A 401 6.64 -21.25 -8.10
CA LYS A 401 7.04 -22.64 -7.96
C LYS A 401 6.82 -23.41 -9.26
N GLN A 402 5.65 -23.26 -9.90
CA GLN A 402 5.34 -23.90 -11.18
C GLN A 402 6.32 -23.43 -12.26
N VAL A 403 6.58 -22.13 -12.38
CA VAL A 403 7.55 -21.58 -13.35
C VAL A 403 8.96 -22.11 -13.10
N ALA A 404 9.36 -22.24 -11.83
CA ALA A 404 10.68 -22.81 -11.49
C ALA A 404 10.78 -24.29 -11.88
N GLU A 405 9.70 -25.07 -11.64
CA GLU A 405 9.62 -26.45 -12.06
C GLU A 405 9.64 -26.58 -13.59
N ASP A 406 8.91 -25.75 -14.31
CA ASP A 406 8.88 -25.76 -15.78
C ASP A 406 10.23 -25.38 -16.38
N ASN A 407 10.93 -24.41 -15.78
CA ASN A 407 12.30 -24.05 -16.19
C ASN A 407 13.30 -25.18 -15.92
N ALA A 408 13.19 -25.86 -14.78
CA ALA A 408 14.03 -27.00 -14.46
C ALA A 408 13.77 -28.18 -15.44
N ASN A 409 12.49 -28.43 -15.76
CA ASN A 409 12.09 -29.41 -16.74
C ASN A 409 12.64 -29.06 -18.13
N MET A 410 12.49 -27.82 -18.57
CA MET A 410 13.05 -27.32 -19.84
C MET A 410 14.58 -27.46 -19.88
N GLY A 411 15.25 -27.18 -18.77
CA GLY A 411 16.70 -27.38 -18.63
C GLY A 411 17.14 -28.81 -18.89
N ALA A 412 16.42 -29.79 -18.33
CA ALA A 412 16.69 -31.21 -18.55
C ALA A 412 16.47 -31.65 -20.01
N PHE A 413 15.41 -31.13 -20.65
CA PHE A 413 15.16 -31.39 -22.08
C PHE A 413 16.22 -30.72 -22.95
N THR A 414 16.63 -29.50 -22.66
CA THR A 414 17.68 -28.78 -23.39
C THR A 414 19.03 -29.47 -23.26
N GLN A 415 19.38 -29.95 -22.07
CA GLN A 415 20.58 -30.73 -21.86
C GLN A 415 20.57 -32.01 -22.71
N ALA A 416 19.53 -32.82 -22.60
CA ALA A 416 19.37 -34.07 -23.35
C ALA A 416 19.37 -33.83 -24.88
N TYR A 417 18.75 -32.73 -25.33
CA TYR A 417 18.74 -32.35 -26.73
C TYR A 417 20.15 -32.01 -27.22
N ASN A 418 20.91 -31.23 -26.49
CA ASN A 418 22.28 -30.85 -26.87
C ASN A 418 23.24 -32.07 -26.93
N GLU A 419 22.98 -33.10 -26.11
CA GLU A 419 23.75 -34.34 -26.12
C GLU A 419 23.39 -35.25 -27.30
N LEU A 420 22.15 -35.17 -27.83
CA LEU A 420 21.61 -36.13 -28.81
C LEU A 420 21.41 -35.54 -30.22
N LYS A 421 21.46 -34.26 -30.41
CA LYS A 421 21.19 -33.58 -31.68
C LYS A 421 22.21 -34.00 -32.75
N ASP A 422 21.72 -34.26 -33.95
CA ASP A 422 22.53 -34.52 -35.13
C ASP A 422 23.10 -33.19 -35.72
N LYS A 423 23.76 -33.31 -36.86
CA LYS A 423 24.41 -32.19 -37.55
C LYS A 423 23.39 -31.12 -38.02
N ASP A 424 22.16 -31.52 -38.27
CA ASP A 424 21.07 -30.67 -38.74
C ASP A 424 20.19 -30.16 -37.57
N GLY A 425 20.56 -30.51 -36.33
CA GLY A 425 19.84 -30.11 -35.11
C GLY A 425 18.59 -30.91 -34.81
N TRP A 426 18.42 -32.11 -35.38
CA TRP A 426 17.26 -32.93 -35.11
C TRP A 426 17.56 -34.04 -34.13
N VAL A 427 16.60 -34.36 -33.28
CA VAL A 427 16.64 -35.49 -32.30
C VAL A 427 15.38 -36.32 -32.41
N ASN A 428 15.50 -37.63 -32.39
CA ASN A 428 14.34 -38.50 -32.28
C ASN A 428 13.66 -38.27 -30.92
N LYS A 429 12.36 -37.94 -30.92
CA LYS A 429 11.58 -37.60 -29.71
C LYS A 429 11.65 -38.70 -28.63
N SER A 430 11.54 -39.97 -29.03
CA SER A 430 11.59 -41.09 -28.06
C SER A 430 13.00 -41.20 -27.42
N ARG A 431 14.06 -40.96 -28.17
CA ARG A 431 15.43 -40.94 -27.62
C ARG A 431 15.64 -39.75 -26.67
N LEU A 432 15.09 -38.58 -27.04
CA LEU A 432 15.13 -37.40 -26.19
C LEU A 432 14.47 -37.70 -24.84
N ILE A 433 13.22 -38.19 -24.85
CA ILE A 433 12.48 -38.52 -23.63
C ILE A 433 13.23 -39.60 -22.82
N GLY A 434 13.79 -40.60 -23.49
CA GLY A 434 14.60 -41.62 -22.83
C GLY A 434 15.82 -41.03 -22.11
N ARG A 435 16.52 -40.08 -22.74
CA ARG A 435 17.67 -39.41 -22.14
C ARG A 435 17.29 -38.53 -20.97
N VAL A 436 16.19 -37.75 -21.09
CA VAL A 436 15.63 -36.97 -19.99
C VAL A 436 15.26 -37.89 -18.80
N ARG A 437 14.73 -39.08 -19.06
CA ARG A 437 14.48 -40.08 -18.01
C ARG A 437 15.75 -40.49 -17.27
N GLU A 438 16.84 -40.70 -17.98
CA GLU A 438 18.12 -41.06 -17.37
C GLU A 438 18.66 -39.92 -16.49
N ILE A 439 18.52 -38.65 -16.95
CA ILE A 439 18.96 -37.45 -16.21
C ILE A 439 18.10 -37.23 -14.95
N THR A 440 16.78 -37.30 -15.09
CA THR A 440 15.85 -36.86 -14.03
C THR A 440 15.38 -37.99 -13.11
N LYS A 441 15.54 -39.24 -13.52
CA LYS A 441 15.02 -40.47 -12.84
C LYS A 441 13.48 -40.48 -12.69
N LYS A 442 12.76 -39.66 -13.43
CA LYS A 442 11.29 -39.60 -13.41
C LYS A 442 10.65 -40.70 -14.25
N SER A 443 9.37 -41.00 -13.96
CA SER A 443 8.61 -41.98 -14.74
C SER A 443 8.35 -41.50 -16.16
N GLN A 444 8.14 -42.44 -17.08
CA GLN A 444 7.86 -42.10 -18.47
C GLN A 444 6.56 -41.30 -18.63
N SER A 445 5.53 -41.60 -17.87
CA SER A 445 4.27 -40.84 -17.86
C SER A 445 4.48 -39.40 -17.41
N THR A 446 5.29 -39.19 -16.37
CA THR A 446 5.67 -37.83 -15.91
C THR A 446 6.37 -37.04 -17.02
N LEU A 447 7.28 -37.68 -17.76
CA LEU A 447 8.03 -37.00 -18.83
C LEU A 447 7.15 -36.66 -20.04
N TYR A 448 6.12 -37.45 -20.35
CA TYR A 448 5.15 -37.07 -21.37
C TYR A 448 4.29 -35.89 -20.94
N ASN A 449 3.86 -35.83 -19.67
CA ASN A 449 3.16 -34.67 -19.13
C ASN A 449 4.05 -33.42 -19.18
N TRP A 450 5.35 -33.54 -18.86
CA TRP A 450 6.29 -32.45 -19.02
C TRP A 450 6.47 -32.01 -20.47
N TRP A 451 6.48 -33.00 -21.40
CA TRP A 451 6.56 -32.75 -22.83
C TRP A 451 5.37 -31.91 -23.32
N ASP A 452 4.18 -32.11 -22.80
CA ASP A 452 2.99 -31.32 -23.16
C ASP A 452 3.17 -29.83 -22.83
N ILE A 453 4.01 -29.50 -21.82
CA ILE A 453 4.35 -28.13 -21.43
C ILE A 453 5.53 -27.61 -22.25
N VAL A 454 6.66 -28.32 -22.24
CA VAL A 454 7.92 -27.83 -22.84
C VAL A 454 7.98 -28.05 -24.35
N GLY A 455 7.19 -28.95 -24.89
CA GLY A 455 7.19 -29.32 -26.32
C GLY A 455 6.90 -28.16 -27.26
N ASN A 456 6.20 -27.14 -26.80
CA ASN A 456 5.96 -25.90 -27.55
C ASN A 456 7.25 -25.16 -27.92
N ASN A 457 8.34 -25.41 -27.22
CA ASN A 457 9.67 -24.84 -27.51
C ASN A 457 10.43 -25.63 -28.59
N PHE A 458 9.86 -26.72 -29.10
CA PHE A 458 10.45 -27.55 -30.13
C PHE A 458 9.61 -27.51 -31.41
N GLU A 459 10.27 -27.62 -32.54
CA GLU A 459 9.64 -27.95 -33.82
C GLU A 459 9.53 -29.48 -33.92
N GLU A 460 8.40 -29.98 -34.35
CA GLU A 460 8.22 -31.46 -34.58
C GLU A 460 8.13 -31.75 -36.09
N ASP A 461 8.82 -32.79 -36.54
CA ASP A 461 8.68 -33.35 -37.87
C ASP A 461 8.54 -34.87 -37.83
N THR A 462 7.96 -35.47 -38.85
CA THR A 462 7.76 -36.90 -38.94
C THR A 462 8.49 -37.49 -40.14
N ILE A 463 9.61 -38.13 -39.88
CA ILE A 463 10.43 -38.79 -40.89
C ILE A 463 10.36 -40.29 -40.73
N SER A 464 9.96 -40.99 -41.79
CA SER A 464 9.83 -42.50 -41.82
C SER A 464 9.02 -43.07 -40.65
N ARG A 465 7.87 -42.44 -40.35
CA ARG A 465 6.95 -42.80 -39.24
C ARG A 465 7.54 -42.57 -37.83
N LYS A 466 8.65 -41.89 -37.70
CA LYS A 466 9.26 -41.52 -36.41
C LYS A 466 9.17 -40.02 -36.23
N LYS A 467 8.83 -39.55 -35.01
CA LYS A 467 8.80 -38.14 -34.64
C LYS A 467 10.20 -37.68 -34.29
N TYR A 468 10.60 -36.59 -34.90
CA TYR A 468 11.83 -35.84 -34.62
C TYR A 468 11.51 -34.46 -34.11
N VAL A 469 12.38 -33.92 -33.29
CA VAL A 469 12.20 -32.59 -32.66
C VAL A 469 13.47 -31.77 -32.79
N LYS A 470 13.29 -30.46 -32.98
CA LYS A 470 14.36 -29.50 -33.05
C LYS A 470 14.03 -28.31 -32.14
N LEU A 471 14.97 -27.89 -31.30
CA LEU A 471 14.78 -26.72 -30.44
C LEU A 471 14.61 -25.46 -31.29
N LYS A 472 13.54 -24.71 -31.07
CA LYS A 472 13.29 -23.43 -31.76
C LYS A 472 14.36 -22.42 -31.38
N GLU A 473 14.89 -21.69 -32.36
CA GLU A 473 15.75 -20.56 -32.08
C GLU A 473 14.92 -19.42 -31.45
N VAL A 474 15.28 -19.03 -30.24
CA VAL A 474 14.73 -17.82 -29.65
C VAL A 474 15.30 -16.64 -30.42
N LYS A 475 14.48 -15.98 -31.24
CA LYS A 475 14.87 -14.67 -31.77
C LYS A 475 14.86 -13.70 -30.57
N ILE A 476 16.08 -13.37 -30.11
CA ILE A 476 16.34 -12.34 -29.08
C ILE A 476 16.03 -10.97 -29.66
#